data_d7d528222c2b136ace92567a1963114c
#
_entry.id   d7d528222c2b136ace92567a1963114c
#
_cell.length_a   1.000
_cell.length_b   1.000
_cell.length_c   1.000
_cell.angle_alpha   90.00
_cell.angle_beta   90.00
_cell.angle_gamma   90.00
#
_symmetry.space_group_name_H-M   'P 1'
#
loop_
_entity.id
_entity.type
_entity.pdbx_description
1 polymer ?
#
loop_
_entity_poly.entity_id
_entity_poly.type
_entity_poly.pdbx_seq_one_letter_code
_entity_poly.pdbx_strand_id
1 'polypeptide(L)'
;MTILTNVLALIVVLSVLVVVHEFGHFAVAKYFGFPVEVFSVGFGKRLFGKKWRGTDYRVSAIPLGGYVRVIGLGPDESTVTDGTSKEAPPVGKRWQRALVLLAGPLMNLVLALTLYTAVFAIGARVAAYELEPPVVRVVAGDSPAAAAGFQPGDRILSINGKKTPRWRDVLFLFAMNAREPLAVEVQRGTARTSLNVTPRPDTKYDLGYVGVHPDFGTNVRAQIASVVRGSPAQKAGLKAGDVVVSVGGREIRGAPDELFPKFVEAVGAAAPGPFPLVYERDGKLGTASVEPRRDPDGSWKVGVGPKPDLPEVMERFPLKQAAVEGWRRAETDFKTTLSILGRLFRGRASMKSMSGPLDIAKFSGEAARTGAIPLVALMAAISLQLGIFNLLPIPVLDGGHLFLLGVEGLVRRDFSLRVKERVLQVGFVMILALLAVVLYNDLAKNVPEGWWPF
;
A
#
# COMPACT_ATOMS: atom_id res chain seq x y z
N MET A 1 -20.44 -9.06 -4.93
CA MET A 1 -20.20 -8.12 -3.81
C MET A 1 -18.73 -7.71 -3.66
N THR A 2 -17.77 -8.62 -3.75
CA THR A 2 -16.34 -8.29 -3.50
C THR A 2 -15.77 -7.20 -4.43
N ILE A 3 -16.06 -7.27 -5.76
CA ILE A 3 -15.57 -6.27 -6.72
C ILE A 3 -16.19 -4.89 -6.42
N LEU A 4 -17.50 -4.85 -6.18
CA LEU A 4 -18.18 -3.60 -5.85
C LEU A 4 -17.64 -2.96 -4.57
N THR A 5 -17.39 -3.76 -3.52
CA THR A 5 -16.78 -3.27 -2.27
C THR A 5 -15.38 -2.72 -2.51
N ASN A 6 -14.55 -3.41 -3.33
CA ASN A 6 -13.22 -2.96 -3.66
C ASN A 6 -13.24 -1.61 -4.41
N VAL A 7 -14.14 -1.49 -5.40
CA VAL A 7 -14.30 -0.25 -6.18
C VAL A 7 -14.82 0.89 -5.30
N LEU A 8 -15.85 0.65 -4.47
CA LEU A 8 -16.39 1.67 -3.57
C LEU A 8 -15.35 2.12 -2.53
N ALA A 9 -14.61 1.17 -1.94
CA ALA A 9 -13.54 1.50 -1.00
C ALA A 9 -12.44 2.33 -1.66
N LEU A 10 -12.01 1.96 -2.88
CA LEU A 10 -11.04 2.72 -3.66
C LEU A 10 -11.54 4.15 -3.93
N ILE A 11 -12.79 4.29 -4.37
CA ILE A 11 -13.42 5.59 -4.64
C ILE A 11 -13.39 6.46 -3.38
N VAL A 12 -13.80 5.93 -2.24
CA VAL A 12 -13.80 6.67 -0.97
C VAL A 12 -12.38 7.09 -0.59
N VAL A 13 -11.42 6.15 -0.62
CA VAL A 13 -10.03 6.43 -0.28
C VAL A 13 -9.47 7.52 -1.18
N LEU A 14 -9.53 7.35 -2.51
CA LEU A 14 -8.96 8.34 -3.44
C LEU A 14 -9.68 9.68 -3.35
N SER A 15 -11.02 9.70 -3.23
CA SER A 15 -11.76 10.97 -3.12
C SER A 15 -11.33 11.78 -1.90
N VAL A 16 -11.21 11.15 -0.74
CA VAL A 16 -10.77 11.85 0.48
C VAL A 16 -9.35 12.39 0.30
N LEU A 17 -8.42 11.57 -0.18
CA LEU A 17 -7.02 11.96 -0.31
C LEU A 17 -6.81 13.09 -1.32
N VAL A 18 -7.49 13.03 -2.47
CA VAL A 18 -7.38 14.07 -3.51
C VAL A 18 -8.09 15.35 -3.07
N VAL A 19 -9.27 15.27 -2.44
CA VAL A 19 -9.96 16.47 -1.94
C VAL A 19 -9.15 17.21 -0.89
N VAL A 20 -8.47 16.50 0.02
CA VAL A 20 -7.57 17.11 1.01
C VAL A 20 -6.35 17.74 0.33
N HIS A 21 -5.80 17.08 -0.69
CA HIS A 21 -4.73 17.63 -1.51
C HIS A 21 -5.15 18.97 -2.18
N GLU A 22 -6.28 18.96 -2.91
CA GLU A 22 -6.83 20.14 -3.58
C GLU A 22 -7.18 21.25 -2.58
N PHE A 23 -7.64 20.88 -1.38
CA PHE A 23 -7.89 21.84 -0.31
C PHE A 23 -6.62 22.55 0.13
N GLY A 24 -5.46 21.91 0.10
CA GLY A 24 -4.16 22.54 0.35
C GLY A 24 -3.90 23.70 -0.61
N HIS A 25 -3.99 23.46 -1.92
CA HIS A 25 -3.85 24.49 -2.95
C HIS A 25 -4.88 25.60 -2.77
N PHE A 26 -6.14 25.23 -2.58
CA PHE A 26 -7.25 26.15 -2.36
C PHE A 26 -6.99 27.11 -1.18
N ALA A 27 -6.64 26.55 -0.03
CA ALA A 27 -6.48 27.33 1.21
C ALA A 27 -5.36 28.38 1.08
N VAL A 28 -4.20 27.97 0.54
CA VAL A 28 -3.06 28.86 0.38
C VAL A 28 -3.28 29.87 -0.76
N ALA A 29 -3.96 29.48 -1.85
CA ALA A 29 -4.35 30.40 -2.91
C ALA A 29 -5.28 31.50 -2.36
N LYS A 30 -6.30 31.13 -1.60
CA LYS A 30 -7.21 32.10 -0.96
C LYS A 30 -6.50 32.99 0.04
N TYR A 31 -5.56 32.46 0.83
CA TYR A 31 -4.77 33.23 1.79
C TYR A 31 -3.97 34.34 1.11
N PHE A 32 -3.37 34.07 -0.04
CA PHE A 32 -2.62 35.06 -0.82
C PHE A 32 -3.49 35.91 -1.75
N GLY A 33 -4.81 35.73 -1.75
CA GLY A 33 -5.73 36.51 -2.57
C GLY A 33 -5.77 36.11 -4.03
N PHE A 34 -5.27 34.91 -4.38
CA PHE A 34 -5.41 34.37 -5.76
C PHE A 34 -6.89 34.12 -6.08
N PRO A 35 -7.35 34.48 -7.28
CA PRO A 35 -8.69 34.15 -7.71
C PRO A 35 -8.82 32.63 -7.88
N VAL A 36 -9.77 32.03 -7.18
CA VAL A 36 -10.10 30.61 -7.33
C VAL A 36 -11.48 30.51 -7.95
N GLU A 37 -11.55 30.04 -9.20
CA GLU A 37 -12.82 29.92 -9.93
C GLU A 37 -13.65 28.75 -9.47
N VAL A 38 -13.01 27.60 -9.26
CA VAL A 38 -13.68 26.34 -8.98
C VAL A 38 -12.95 25.58 -7.88
N PHE A 39 -13.72 25.02 -6.96
CA PHE A 39 -13.32 23.96 -6.07
C PHE A 39 -14.30 22.80 -6.22
N SER A 40 -13.86 21.69 -6.81
CA SER A 40 -14.73 20.56 -7.15
C SER A 40 -14.35 19.29 -6.39
N VAL A 41 -15.34 18.65 -5.79
CA VAL A 41 -15.25 17.26 -5.38
C VAL A 41 -15.74 16.39 -6.56
N GLY A 42 -14.84 15.60 -7.13
CA GLY A 42 -15.11 14.83 -8.35
C GLY A 42 -14.78 15.57 -9.64
N PHE A 43 -14.82 14.83 -10.75
CA PHE A 43 -14.58 15.32 -12.11
C PHE A 43 -15.84 15.30 -12.97
N GLY A 44 -15.79 16.00 -14.11
CA GLY A 44 -16.82 16.00 -15.14
C GLY A 44 -17.98 16.95 -14.87
N LYS A 45 -19.20 16.55 -15.28
CA LYS A 45 -20.39 17.42 -15.21
C LYS A 45 -20.74 17.80 -13.78
N ARG A 46 -21.00 19.10 -13.55
CA ARG A 46 -21.51 19.63 -12.27
C ARG A 46 -22.88 19.02 -11.96
N LEU A 47 -23.02 18.39 -10.81
CA LEU A 47 -24.29 17.86 -10.32
C LEU A 47 -25.01 18.91 -9.46
N PHE A 48 -24.32 19.41 -8.44
CA PHE A 48 -24.84 20.46 -7.54
C PHE A 48 -23.67 21.29 -6.97
N GLY A 49 -23.96 22.44 -6.41
CA GLY A 49 -22.97 23.32 -5.81
C GLY A 49 -23.48 24.75 -5.66
N LYS A 50 -22.66 25.57 -4.99
CA LYS A 50 -22.99 26.97 -4.70
C LYS A 50 -21.80 27.87 -5.05
N LYS A 51 -22.07 28.98 -5.73
CA LYS A 51 -21.06 30.04 -5.89
C LYS A 51 -21.03 30.91 -4.64
N TRP A 52 -19.85 31.06 -4.07
CA TRP A 52 -19.64 31.90 -2.89
C TRP A 52 -18.28 32.57 -2.94
N ARG A 53 -18.24 33.90 -2.68
CA ARG A 53 -17.01 34.71 -2.70
C ARG A 53 -16.14 34.48 -3.96
N GLY A 54 -16.78 34.43 -5.14
CA GLY A 54 -16.09 34.28 -6.43
C GLY A 54 -15.68 32.85 -6.79
N THR A 55 -15.91 31.87 -5.91
CA THR A 55 -15.58 30.44 -6.17
C THR A 55 -16.87 29.63 -6.34
N ASP A 56 -16.92 28.76 -7.35
CA ASP A 56 -17.94 27.74 -7.52
C ASP A 56 -17.52 26.46 -6.76
N TYR A 57 -18.12 26.25 -5.59
CA TYR A 57 -18.00 25.01 -4.82
C TYR A 57 -18.97 24.00 -5.37
N ARG A 58 -18.48 22.88 -5.91
CA ARG A 58 -19.36 21.94 -6.59
C ARG A 58 -18.99 20.49 -6.35
N VAL A 59 -19.98 19.63 -6.51
CA VAL A 59 -19.81 18.18 -6.61
C VAL A 59 -20.08 17.79 -8.04
N SER A 60 -19.16 17.00 -8.62
CA SER A 60 -19.18 16.57 -10.01
C SER A 60 -19.50 15.08 -10.11
N ALA A 61 -19.84 14.62 -11.33
CA ALA A 61 -20.45 13.31 -11.58
C ALA A 61 -19.54 12.11 -11.32
N ILE A 62 -18.23 12.26 -11.44
CA ILE A 62 -17.25 11.17 -11.30
C ILE A 62 -16.53 11.34 -9.96
N PRO A 63 -16.85 10.54 -8.92
CA PRO A 63 -16.31 10.69 -7.57
C PRO A 63 -14.91 10.05 -7.43
N LEU A 64 -13.99 10.34 -8.35
CA LEU A 64 -12.62 9.81 -8.36
C LEU A 64 -11.61 10.92 -8.05
N GLY A 65 -11.85 11.72 -6.99
CA GLY A 65 -10.96 12.80 -6.61
C GLY A 65 -11.61 14.17 -6.62
N GLY A 66 -10.90 15.19 -7.10
CA GLY A 66 -11.36 16.58 -7.17
C GLY A 66 -10.39 17.43 -7.97
N TYR A 67 -10.67 18.71 -8.07
CA TYR A 67 -9.73 19.68 -8.61
C TYR A 67 -10.04 21.09 -8.13
N VAL A 68 -9.00 21.91 -8.07
CA VAL A 68 -9.10 23.34 -7.84
C VAL A 68 -8.60 24.09 -9.07
N ARG A 69 -9.34 25.12 -9.51
CA ARG A 69 -8.89 26.01 -10.58
C ARG A 69 -8.51 27.37 -9.96
N VAL A 70 -7.19 27.60 -9.94
CA VAL A 70 -6.60 28.85 -9.44
C VAL A 70 -6.06 29.62 -10.63
N ILE A 71 -6.57 30.83 -10.89
CA ILE A 71 -6.13 31.65 -12.05
C ILE A 71 -4.66 32.03 -11.89
N GLY A 72 -3.87 31.84 -12.96
CA GLY A 72 -2.46 32.23 -13.04
C GLY A 72 -1.46 31.20 -12.52
N LEU A 73 -1.90 29.97 -12.20
CA LEU A 73 -1.01 28.87 -11.77
C LEU A 73 -0.72 27.83 -12.84
N GLY A 74 -1.64 27.58 -13.76
CA GLY A 74 -1.52 26.58 -14.83
C GLY A 74 -1.28 27.15 -16.22
N PRO A 75 -0.72 26.38 -17.16
CA PRO A 75 -0.59 26.78 -18.55
C PRO A 75 -1.93 26.80 -19.32
N ASP A 76 -2.96 26.08 -18.83
CA ASP A 76 -4.30 26.03 -19.44
C ASP A 76 -5.18 27.23 -19.06
N GLU A 77 -4.66 28.19 -18.30
CA GLU A 77 -5.39 29.36 -17.82
C GLU A 77 -5.31 30.55 -18.78
N SER A 78 -5.03 30.29 -20.07
CA SER A 78 -5.40 31.26 -21.08
C SER A 78 -6.93 31.42 -21.02
N THR A 79 -7.37 32.57 -20.56
CA THR A 79 -8.77 32.98 -20.67
C THR A 79 -9.12 32.94 -22.16
N VAL A 80 -9.76 31.84 -22.61
CA VAL A 80 -10.44 31.81 -23.90
C VAL A 80 -11.67 32.68 -23.75
N THR A 81 -11.43 33.98 -23.86
CA THR A 81 -12.44 34.95 -24.17
C THR A 81 -12.20 35.35 -25.62
N ASP A 82 -13.10 34.92 -26.49
CA ASP A 82 -13.23 35.36 -27.89
C ASP A 82 -12.01 35.14 -28.82
N GLY A 83 -11.48 33.92 -28.90
CA GLY A 83 -10.57 33.54 -30.01
C GLY A 83 -9.21 34.23 -30.06
N THR A 84 -8.89 35.07 -29.10
CA THR A 84 -7.55 35.67 -28.94
C THR A 84 -6.94 35.15 -27.63
N SER A 85 -5.98 34.22 -27.74
CA SER A 85 -5.18 33.73 -26.62
C SER A 85 -4.32 34.86 -26.05
N LYS A 86 -4.89 35.69 -25.17
CA LYS A 86 -4.11 36.60 -24.35
C LYS A 86 -3.72 35.85 -23.08
N GLU A 87 -2.42 35.65 -22.87
CA GLU A 87 -1.89 35.16 -21.61
C GLU A 87 -2.43 36.03 -20.48
N ALA A 88 -3.18 35.43 -19.55
CA ALA A 88 -3.47 36.12 -18.32
C ALA A 88 -2.14 36.39 -17.61
N PRO A 89 -1.84 37.65 -17.17
CA PRO A 89 -0.60 37.93 -16.49
C PRO A 89 -0.50 37.03 -15.25
N PRO A 90 0.70 36.50 -14.94
CA PRO A 90 0.87 35.64 -13.78
C PRO A 90 0.41 36.38 -12.52
N VAL A 91 -0.57 35.81 -11.83
CA VAL A 91 -1.08 36.39 -10.58
C VAL A 91 -0.10 36.07 -9.45
N GLY A 92 0.33 37.10 -8.71
CA GLY A 92 1.19 36.94 -7.55
C GLY A 92 2.68 36.74 -7.86
N LYS A 93 3.50 36.82 -6.79
CA LYS A 93 4.95 36.63 -6.87
C LYS A 93 5.29 35.15 -7.04
N ARG A 94 6.44 34.81 -7.66
CA ARG A 94 6.88 33.42 -7.86
C ARG A 94 6.89 32.60 -6.58
N TRP A 95 7.37 33.14 -5.47
CA TRP A 95 7.38 32.43 -4.18
C TRP A 95 5.96 32.12 -3.65
N GLN A 96 4.98 33.00 -3.91
CA GLN A 96 3.57 32.75 -3.53
C GLN A 96 3.00 31.60 -4.36
N ARG A 97 3.26 31.60 -5.68
CA ARG A 97 2.88 30.47 -6.57
C ARG A 97 3.53 29.15 -6.12
N ALA A 98 4.82 29.20 -5.75
CA ALA A 98 5.52 28.03 -5.21
C ALA A 98 4.87 27.50 -3.93
N LEU A 99 4.45 28.39 -3.01
CA LEU A 99 3.76 27.96 -1.79
C LEU A 99 2.38 27.38 -2.07
N VAL A 100 1.64 27.91 -3.05
CA VAL A 100 0.36 27.31 -3.45
C VAL A 100 0.57 25.93 -4.02
N LEU A 101 1.54 25.72 -4.92
CA LEU A 101 1.87 24.41 -5.49
C LEU A 101 2.35 23.40 -4.43
N LEU A 102 3.13 23.85 -3.47
CA LEU A 102 3.63 23.03 -2.37
C LEU A 102 2.52 22.60 -1.39
N ALA A 103 1.47 23.41 -1.25
CA ALA A 103 0.44 23.22 -0.24
C ALA A 103 -0.36 21.93 -0.42
N GLY A 104 -0.65 21.51 -1.66
CA GLY A 104 -1.33 20.23 -1.94
C GLY A 104 -0.56 19.02 -1.40
N PRO A 105 0.67 18.78 -1.85
CA PRO A 105 1.52 17.71 -1.33
C PRO A 105 1.71 17.76 0.19
N LEU A 106 1.94 18.96 0.76
CA LEU A 106 2.09 19.12 2.22
C LEU A 106 0.82 18.73 2.98
N MET A 107 -0.37 19.06 2.46
CA MET A 107 -1.63 18.63 3.10
C MET A 107 -1.75 17.11 3.14
N ASN A 108 -1.30 16.41 2.13
CA ASN A 108 -1.27 14.94 2.15
C ASN A 108 -0.29 14.39 3.19
N LEU A 109 0.87 15.03 3.38
CA LEU A 109 1.80 14.63 4.46
C LEU A 109 1.21 14.90 5.84
N VAL A 110 0.53 16.03 6.04
CA VAL A 110 -0.18 16.37 7.28
C VAL A 110 -1.32 15.37 7.54
N LEU A 111 -2.10 15.04 6.51
CA LEU A 111 -3.16 14.04 6.61
C LEU A 111 -2.60 12.67 6.99
N ALA A 112 -1.52 12.23 6.35
CA ALA A 112 -0.88 10.95 6.67
C ALA A 112 -0.45 10.89 8.14
N LEU A 113 0.19 11.94 8.65
CA LEU A 113 0.61 12.02 10.04
C LEU A 113 -0.59 12.00 11.01
N THR A 114 -1.65 12.72 10.67
CA THR A 114 -2.88 12.76 11.45
C THR A 114 -3.54 11.39 11.52
N LEU A 115 -3.65 10.71 10.37
CA LEU A 115 -4.26 9.38 10.29
C LEU A 115 -3.41 8.31 11.00
N TYR A 116 -2.08 8.32 10.87
CA TYR A 116 -1.21 7.42 11.65
C TYR A 116 -1.35 7.67 13.15
N THR A 117 -1.36 8.95 13.57
CA THR A 117 -1.59 9.30 14.97
C THR A 117 -2.93 8.75 15.46
N ALA A 118 -3.99 8.89 14.67
CA ALA A 118 -5.31 8.36 15.00
C ALA A 118 -5.31 6.82 15.12
N VAL A 119 -4.66 6.11 14.19
CA VAL A 119 -4.51 4.64 14.25
C VAL A 119 -3.85 4.21 15.56
N PHE A 120 -2.74 4.84 15.94
CA PHE A 120 -2.04 4.50 17.18
C PHE A 120 -2.78 4.94 18.45
N ALA A 121 -3.57 6.01 18.40
CA ALA A 121 -4.37 6.47 19.54
C ALA A 121 -5.63 5.61 19.76
N ILE A 122 -6.29 5.19 18.68
CA ILE A 122 -7.47 4.30 18.77
C ILE A 122 -7.02 2.87 19.09
N GLY A 123 -5.91 2.44 18.50
CA GLY A 123 -5.31 1.13 18.62
C GLY A 123 -5.59 0.23 17.42
N ALA A 124 -4.60 -0.57 17.06
CA ALA A 124 -4.69 -1.58 16.02
C ALA A 124 -4.43 -2.97 16.59
N ARG A 125 -5.12 -3.97 16.07
CA ARG A 125 -4.79 -5.37 16.37
C ARG A 125 -3.55 -5.75 15.58
N VAL A 126 -2.54 -6.23 16.28
CA VAL A 126 -1.29 -6.72 15.71
C VAL A 126 -0.99 -8.10 16.26
N ALA A 127 -0.29 -8.93 15.50
CA ALA A 127 0.14 -10.22 16.02
C ALA A 127 1.10 -10.02 17.20
N ALA A 128 0.86 -10.70 18.31
CA ALA A 128 1.61 -10.48 19.56
C ALA A 128 3.12 -10.60 19.37
N TYR A 129 3.57 -11.56 18.59
CA TYR A 129 4.99 -11.78 18.29
C TYR A 129 5.67 -10.58 17.61
N GLU A 130 4.92 -9.79 16.83
CA GLU A 130 5.50 -8.62 16.14
C GLU A 130 6.06 -7.58 17.11
N LEU A 131 5.53 -7.54 18.33
CA LEU A 131 5.95 -6.62 19.39
C LEU A 131 7.09 -7.17 20.24
N GLU A 132 7.36 -8.47 20.16
CA GLU A 132 8.39 -9.15 20.94
C GLU A 132 9.80 -8.87 20.42
N PRO A 133 10.82 -9.00 21.29
CA PRO A 133 12.22 -8.98 20.87
C PRO A 133 12.49 -10.07 19.82
N PRO A 134 13.24 -9.77 18.76
CA PRO A 134 13.43 -10.69 17.65
C PRO A 134 14.46 -11.79 17.97
N VAL A 135 14.01 -12.80 18.71
CA VAL A 135 14.78 -14.01 19.01
C VAL A 135 14.41 -15.09 18.00
N VAL A 136 15.34 -15.50 17.17
CA VAL A 136 15.17 -16.58 16.21
C VAL A 136 14.90 -17.88 16.94
N ARG A 137 13.79 -18.54 16.66
CA ARG A 137 13.45 -19.87 17.21
C ARG A 137 13.52 -20.96 16.17
N VAL A 138 13.14 -20.61 14.94
CA VAL A 138 13.17 -21.55 13.80
C VAL A 138 13.97 -20.92 12.67
N VAL A 139 14.86 -21.72 12.08
CA VAL A 139 15.57 -21.40 10.84
C VAL A 139 15.14 -22.45 9.81
N ALA A 140 14.51 -22.01 8.72
CA ALA A 140 14.07 -22.89 7.65
C ALA A 140 15.28 -23.51 6.94
N GLY A 141 15.29 -24.85 6.73
CA GLY A 141 16.45 -25.59 6.27
C GLY A 141 16.99 -25.17 4.89
N ASP A 142 16.09 -24.87 3.93
CA ASP A 142 16.47 -24.38 2.60
C ASP A 142 16.19 -22.87 2.50
N SER A 143 16.92 -22.09 3.29
CA SER A 143 16.72 -20.66 3.38
C SER A 143 18.03 -19.86 3.35
N PRO A 144 17.98 -18.59 2.94
CA PRO A 144 19.11 -17.68 3.06
C PRO A 144 19.67 -17.60 4.48
N ALA A 145 18.83 -17.72 5.51
CA ALA A 145 19.26 -17.70 6.90
C ALA A 145 20.10 -18.92 7.27
N ALA A 146 19.69 -20.12 6.84
CA ALA A 146 20.47 -21.35 7.06
C ALA A 146 21.84 -21.24 6.39
N ALA A 147 21.88 -20.76 5.15
CA ALA A 147 23.13 -20.55 4.41
C ALA A 147 24.02 -19.46 5.05
N ALA A 148 23.43 -18.44 5.68
CA ALA A 148 24.16 -17.40 6.39
C ALA A 148 24.60 -17.78 7.81
N GLY A 149 24.20 -18.96 8.32
CA GLY A 149 24.62 -19.47 9.62
C GLY A 149 23.83 -18.92 10.82
N PHE A 150 22.57 -18.50 10.60
CA PHE A 150 21.66 -18.22 11.70
C PHE A 150 21.38 -19.50 12.50
N GLN A 151 21.18 -19.34 13.80
CA GLN A 151 20.89 -20.44 14.71
C GLN A 151 19.68 -20.11 15.61
N PRO A 152 18.92 -21.12 16.03
CA PRO A 152 17.93 -20.93 17.08
C PRO A 152 18.59 -20.34 18.35
N GLY A 153 17.96 -19.33 18.92
CA GLY A 153 18.48 -18.55 20.06
C GLY A 153 19.19 -17.26 19.68
N ASP A 154 19.51 -17.02 18.41
CA ASP A 154 20.07 -15.75 17.96
C ASP A 154 19.07 -14.62 18.17
N ARG A 155 19.46 -13.56 18.89
CA ARG A 155 18.69 -12.34 19.01
C ARG A 155 19.20 -11.32 18.00
N ILE A 156 18.37 -10.92 17.04
CA ILE A 156 18.71 -9.92 16.04
C ILE A 156 18.74 -8.54 16.70
N LEU A 157 19.88 -7.86 16.66
CA LEU A 157 20.09 -6.55 17.30
C LEU A 157 19.93 -5.41 16.31
N SER A 158 20.51 -5.59 15.09
CA SER A 158 20.47 -4.59 14.04
C SER A 158 20.61 -5.22 12.65
N ILE A 159 20.12 -4.51 11.63
CA ILE A 159 20.25 -4.86 10.21
C ILE A 159 20.80 -3.62 9.49
N ASN A 160 21.96 -3.74 8.85
CA ASN A 160 22.68 -2.61 8.24
C ASN A 160 22.81 -1.40 9.19
N GLY A 161 23.11 -1.67 10.47
CA GLY A 161 23.26 -0.65 11.53
C GLY A 161 21.94 -0.07 12.07
N LYS A 162 20.78 -0.42 11.49
CA LYS A 162 19.46 -0.02 12.02
C LYS A 162 19.06 -0.97 13.12
N LYS A 163 18.80 -0.45 14.33
CA LYS A 163 18.31 -1.24 15.46
C LYS A 163 16.95 -1.88 15.16
N THR A 164 16.79 -3.13 15.57
CA THR A 164 15.59 -3.93 15.39
C THR A 164 15.07 -4.41 16.74
N PRO A 165 14.44 -3.54 17.54
CA PRO A 165 13.95 -3.90 18.87
C PRO A 165 12.82 -4.93 18.88
N ARG A 166 12.08 -5.08 17.78
CA ARG A 166 10.90 -5.93 17.65
C ARG A 166 10.94 -6.75 16.37
N TRP A 167 10.23 -7.86 16.33
CA TRP A 167 10.11 -8.71 15.15
C TRP A 167 9.59 -7.96 13.90
N ARG A 168 8.62 -7.04 14.08
CA ARG A 168 8.12 -6.23 12.95
C ARG A 168 9.21 -5.46 12.23
N ASP A 169 10.23 -4.98 12.96
CA ASP A 169 11.32 -4.21 12.37
C ASP A 169 12.21 -5.11 11.51
N VAL A 170 12.46 -6.35 11.98
CA VAL A 170 13.22 -7.37 11.27
C VAL A 170 12.49 -7.79 9.99
N LEU A 171 11.21 -8.17 10.11
CA LEU A 171 10.39 -8.61 8.98
C LEU A 171 10.31 -7.53 7.91
N PHE A 172 10.09 -6.27 8.33
CA PHE A 172 10.04 -5.14 7.42
C PHE A 172 11.37 -4.93 6.67
N LEU A 173 12.50 -4.94 7.38
CA LEU A 173 13.81 -4.74 6.74
C LEU A 173 14.18 -5.88 5.80
N PHE A 174 13.85 -7.12 6.13
CA PHE A 174 14.07 -8.23 5.22
C PHE A 174 13.18 -8.15 3.98
N ALA A 175 11.88 -7.92 4.17
CA ALA A 175 10.93 -7.80 3.07
C ALA A 175 11.30 -6.70 2.06
N MET A 176 11.76 -5.54 2.56
CA MET A 176 12.09 -4.39 1.72
C MET A 176 13.44 -4.50 0.99
N ASN A 177 14.28 -5.48 1.29
CA ASN A 177 15.63 -5.58 0.72
C ASN A 177 15.88 -6.92 0.01
N ALA A 178 14.90 -7.38 -0.79
CA ALA A 178 15.10 -8.55 -1.64
C ALA A 178 16.34 -8.37 -2.56
N ARG A 179 17.13 -9.42 -2.70
CA ARG A 179 18.37 -9.49 -3.49
C ARG A 179 19.52 -8.59 -3.00
N GLU A 180 19.34 -7.82 -1.93
CA GLU A 180 20.39 -6.95 -1.40
C GLU A 180 21.10 -7.64 -0.22
N PRO A 181 22.42 -7.68 -0.19
CA PRO A 181 23.14 -8.25 0.94
C PRO A 181 22.96 -7.38 2.18
N LEU A 182 22.60 -8.00 3.28
CA LEU A 182 22.32 -7.35 4.57
C LEU A 182 23.31 -7.84 5.62
N ALA A 183 23.99 -6.91 6.28
CA ALA A 183 24.77 -7.18 7.47
C ALA A 183 23.84 -7.22 8.69
N VAL A 184 23.70 -8.39 9.31
CA VAL A 184 22.82 -8.61 10.46
C VAL A 184 23.68 -8.86 11.70
N GLU A 185 23.56 -7.99 12.69
CA GLU A 185 24.20 -8.17 13.97
C GLU A 185 23.28 -8.98 14.88
N VAL A 186 23.76 -10.12 15.36
CA VAL A 186 23.01 -11.01 16.26
C VAL A 186 23.76 -11.18 17.58
N GLN A 187 23.00 -11.37 18.66
CA GLN A 187 23.50 -11.80 19.93
C GLN A 187 23.25 -13.30 20.06
N ARG A 188 24.33 -14.08 20.18
CA ARG A 188 24.31 -15.54 20.37
C ARG A 188 24.89 -15.84 21.76
N GLY A 189 24.02 -16.15 22.73
CA GLY A 189 24.41 -16.21 24.13
C GLY A 189 24.93 -14.85 24.61
N THR A 190 26.20 -14.79 25.02
CA THR A 190 26.88 -13.55 25.43
C THR A 190 27.64 -12.88 24.31
N ALA A 191 27.90 -13.57 23.20
CA ALA A 191 28.70 -13.07 22.08
C ALA A 191 27.85 -12.30 21.07
N ARG A 192 28.47 -11.28 20.42
CA ARG A 192 27.90 -10.61 19.25
C ARG A 192 28.57 -11.15 17.99
N THR A 193 27.77 -11.47 17.01
CA THR A 193 28.23 -12.02 15.72
C THR A 193 27.57 -11.24 14.59
N SER A 194 28.32 -10.94 13.53
CA SER A 194 27.79 -10.36 12.32
C SER A 194 27.59 -11.45 11.27
N LEU A 195 26.40 -11.55 10.73
CA LEU A 195 26.02 -12.48 9.67
C LEU A 195 25.66 -11.68 8.42
N ASN A 196 26.05 -12.18 7.26
CA ASN A 196 25.66 -11.60 5.98
C ASN A 196 24.61 -12.48 5.33
N VAL A 197 23.43 -11.92 5.07
CA VAL A 197 22.31 -12.63 4.45
C VAL A 197 21.76 -11.82 3.28
N THR A 198 21.47 -12.51 2.16
CA THR A 198 20.79 -11.91 1.01
C THR A 198 19.38 -12.47 0.94
N PRO A 199 18.33 -11.66 1.23
CA PRO A 199 16.96 -12.13 1.17
C PRO A 199 16.59 -12.57 -0.25
N ARG A 200 16.01 -13.76 -0.37
CA ARG A 200 15.47 -14.29 -1.63
C ARG A 200 14.13 -13.59 -1.93
N PRO A 201 13.84 -13.15 -3.18
CA PRO A 201 12.55 -12.56 -3.51
C PRO A 201 11.44 -13.58 -3.47
N ASP A 202 10.25 -13.20 -2.98
CA ASP A 202 9.05 -13.96 -3.21
C ASP A 202 8.62 -13.86 -4.68
N THR A 203 7.77 -14.78 -5.12
CA THR A 203 7.37 -14.86 -6.53
C THR A 203 6.35 -13.80 -6.93
N LYS A 204 5.57 -13.27 -5.99
CA LYS A 204 4.41 -12.41 -6.30
C LYS A 204 4.69 -10.92 -6.20
N TYR A 205 5.28 -10.51 -5.08
CA TYR A 205 5.50 -9.08 -4.80
C TYR A 205 6.97 -8.69 -4.73
N ASP A 206 7.85 -9.64 -5.00
CA ASP A 206 9.31 -9.44 -4.96
C ASP A 206 9.81 -9.01 -3.57
N LEU A 207 9.10 -9.44 -2.52
CA LEU A 207 9.48 -9.18 -1.14
C LEU A 207 10.60 -10.12 -0.69
N GLY A 208 11.50 -9.63 0.15
CA GLY A 208 12.63 -10.42 0.62
C GLY A 208 12.22 -11.45 1.68
N TYR A 209 12.53 -12.71 1.42
CA TYR A 209 12.40 -13.82 2.35
C TYR A 209 13.77 -14.26 2.85
N VAL A 210 13.91 -14.49 4.15
CA VAL A 210 15.18 -14.92 4.78
C VAL A 210 15.06 -16.28 5.43
N GLY A 211 13.92 -16.65 5.99
CA GLY A 211 13.65 -17.96 6.60
C GLY A 211 14.02 -18.03 8.08
N VAL A 212 13.97 -16.89 8.80
CA VAL A 212 14.00 -16.85 10.26
C VAL A 212 12.61 -16.57 10.80
N HIS A 213 12.21 -17.27 11.85
CA HIS A 213 10.89 -17.14 12.44
C HIS A 213 10.98 -17.06 13.97
N PRO A 214 10.03 -16.35 14.63
CA PRO A 214 9.81 -16.48 16.07
C PRO A 214 9.27 -17.87 16.40
N ASP A 215 9.14 -18.17 17.67
CA ASP A 215 8.45 -19.36 18.14
C ASP A 215 6.94 -19.16 18.06
N PHE A 216 6.34 -19.65 17.01
CA PHE A 216 4.88 -19.72 16.91
C PHE A 216 4.29 -20.96 17.59
N GLY A 217 5.14 -21.86 18.11
CA GLY A 217 4.77 -23.19 18.52
C GLY A 217 4.50 -24.14 17.32
N THR A 218 4.53 -25.43 17.57
CA THR A 218 4.25 -26.47 16.56
C THR A 218 2.75 -26.78 16.42
N ASN A 219 1.90 -26.00 17.09
CA ASN A 219 0.48 -26.31 17.28
C ASN A 219 -0.43 -25.18 16.75
N VAL A 220 0.10 -24.32 15.86
CA VAL A 220 -0.68 -23.23 15.25
C VAL A 220 -1.73 -23.82 14.34
N ARG A 221 -2.96 -23.29 14.42
CA ARG A 221 -4.08 -23.69 13.56
C ARG A 221 -4.15 -22.80 12.33
N ALA A 222 -4.79 -23.28 11.27
CA ALA A 222 -5.05 -22.51 10.08
C ALA A 222 -6.39 -21.77 10.21
N GLN A 223 -6.39 -20.44 10.07
CA GLN A 223 -7.60 -19.63 9.99
C GLN A 223 -7.89 -19.26 8.53
N ILE A 224 -9.15 -19.28 8.12
CA ILE A 224 -9.57 -18.81 6.79
C ILE A 224 -9.50 -17.28 6.76
N ALA A 225 -8.54 -16.72 6.05
CA ALA A 225 -8.42 -15.27 5.86
C ALA A 225 -9.43 -14.76 4.84
N SER A 226 -9.69 -15.53 3.78
CA SER A 226 -10.61 -15.13 2.72
C SER A 226 -11.27 -16.35 2.07
N VAL A 227 -12.49 -16.16 1.54
CA VAL A 227 -13.22 -17.16 0.76
C VAL A 227 -13.50 -16.58 -0.62
N VAL A 228 -13.08 -17.30 -1.65
CA VAL A 228 -13.28 -16.92 -3.05
C VAL A 228 -14.76 -17.03 -3.42
N ARG A 229 -15.31 -16.01 -4.07
CA ARG A 229 -16.72 -16.02 -4.49
C ARG A 229 -16.98 -17.11 -5.54
N GLY A 230 -18.09 -17.85 -5.38
CA GLY A 230 -18.45 -18.97 -6.25
C GLY A 230 -17.63 -20.22 -6.03
N SER A 231 -16.70 -20.21 -5.07
CA SER A 231 -15.84 -21.37 -4.76
C SER A 231 -16.61 -22.48 -4.02
N PRO A 232 -16.06 -23.71 -4.01
CA PRO A 232 -16.54 -24.78 -3.18
C PRO A 232 -16.71 -24.42 -1.71
N ALA A 233 -15.74 -23.71 -1.14
CA ALA A 233 -15.78 -23.26 0.25
C ALA A 233 -16.96 -22.32 0.53
N GLN A 234 -17.24 -21.36 -0.39
CA GLN A 234 -18.39 -20.47 -0.24
C GLN A 234 -19.72 -21.25 -0.30
N LYS A 235 -19.83 -22.20 -1.24
CA LYS A 235 -21.03 -23.04 -1.37
C LYS A 235 -21.27 -23.89 -0.13
N ALA A 236 -20.18 -24.35 0.51
CA ALA A 236 -20.21 -25.10 1.76
C ALA A 236 -20.48 -24.22 3.01
N GLY A 237 -20.62 -22.88 2.87
CA GLY A 237 -20.93 -21.98 3.96
C GLY A 237 -19.75 -21.59 4.85
N LEU A 238 -18.51 -21.84 4.39
CA LEU A 238 -17.29 -21.37 5.06
C LEU A 238 -17.16 -19.84 4.95
N LYS A 239 -16.60 -19.21 5.98
CA LYS A 239 -16.42 -17.75 6.09
C LYS A 239 -15.00 -17.40 6.48
N ALA A 240 -14.60 -16.17 6.18
CA ALA A 240 -13.40 -15.60 6.76
C ALA A 240 -13.55 -15.54 8.29
N GLY A 241 -12.48 -15.89 9.00
CA GLY A 241 -12.46 -16.00 10.46
C GLY A 241 -12.65 -17.46 10.97
N ASP A 242 -13.15 -18.38 10.15
CA ASP A 242 -13.25 -19.80 10.55
C ASP A 242 -11.84 -20.38 10.79
N VAL A 243 -11.65 -21.05 11.91
CA VAL A 243 -10.40 -21.75 12.21
C VAL A 243 -10.55 -23.23 11.78
N VAL A 244 -9.73 -23.64 10.83
CA VAL A 244 -9.76 -25.02 10.30
C VAL A 244 -9.17 -25.99 11.33
N VAL A 245 -9.95 -26.99 11.70
CA VAL A 245 -9.54 -28.06 12.62
C VAL A 245 -9.03 -29.26 11.82
N SER A 246 -9.82 -29.73 10.84
CA SER A 246 -9.42 -30.85 9.99
C SER A 246 -10.01 -30.76 8.58
N VAL A 247 -9.33 -31.40 7.63
CA VAL A 247 -9.75 -31.54 6.22
C VAL A 247 -9.72 -33.03 5.87
N GLY A 248 -10.87 -33.59 5.49
CA GLY A 248 -10.96 -35.03 5.18
C GLY A 248 -10.49 -35.93 6.33
N GLY A 249 -10.70 -35.52 7.56
CA GLY A 249 -10.24 -36.24 8.76
C GLY A 249 -8.78 -36.00 9.16
N ARG A 250 -7.99 -35.31 8.33
CA ARG A 250 -6.61 -34.93 8.67
C ARG A 250 -6.58 -33.59 9.43
N GLU A 251 -5.95 -33.57 10.59
CA GLU A 251 -5.81 -32.38 11.41
C GLU A 251 -4.85 -31.39 10.74
N ILE A 252 -5.20 -30.09 10.74
CA ILE A 252 -4.40 -29.02 10.13
C ILE A 252 -3.77 -28.19 11.27
N ARG A 253 -2.62 -28.65 11.70
CA ARG A 253 -1.77 -27.98 12.71
C ARG A 253 -0.31 -28.04 12.31
N GLY A 254 0.47 -27.06 12.72
CA GLY A 254 1.91 -27.06 12.47
C GLY A 254 2.55 -25.72 12.73
N ALA A 255 3.79 -25.56 12.25
CA ALA A 255 4.40 -24.24 12.14
C ALA A 255 3.67 -23.41 11.07
N PRO A 256 3.65 -22.09 11.14
CA PRO A 256 2.91 -21.22 10.21
C PRO A 256 3.23 -21.45 8.73
N ASP A 257 4.48 -21.73 8.42
CA ASP A 257 4.98 -22.02 7.06
C ASP A 257 4.54 -23.41 6.55
N GLU A 258 4.23 -24.35 7.44
CA GLU A 258 3.74 -25.70 7.11
C GLU A 258 2.21 -25.74 6.90
N LEU A 259 1.46 -24.77 7.44
CA LEU A 259 -0.01 -24.81 7.43
C LEU A 259 -0.60 -24.82 6.03
N PHE A 260 -0.08 -23.96 5.13
CA PHE A 260 -0.56 -23.92 3.76
C PHE A 260 -0.23 -25.20 2.98
N PRO A 261 1.01 -25.70 2.97
CA PRO A 261 1.33 -27.00 2.37
C PRO A 261 0.48 -28.14 2.93
N LYS A 262 0.35 -28.26 4.26
CA LYS A 262 -0.48 -29.30 4.91
C LYS A 262 -1.96 -29.22 4.51
N PHE A 263 -2.48 -27.99 4.43
CA PHE A 263 -3.85 -27.77 3.98
C PHE A 263 -4.05 -28.23 2.53
N VAL A 264 -3.16 -27.85 1.63
CA VAL A 264 -3.21 -28.23 0.20
C VAL A 264 -3.08 -29.74 0.05
N GLU A 265 -2.14 -30.37 0.76
CA GLU A 265 -1.97 -31.81 0.78
C GLU A 265 -3.24 -32.53 1.27
N ALA A 266 -3.84 -32.06 2.36
CA ALA A 266 -5.06 -32.66 2.91
C ALA A 266 -6.24 -32.52 1.94
N VAL A 267 -6.39 -31.38 1.24
CA VAL A 267 -7.40 -31.23 0.18
C VAL A 267 -7.16 -32.16 -0.97
N GLY A 268 -5.91 -32.30 -1.44
CA GLY A 268 -5.54 -33.20 -2.52
C GLY A 268 -5.78 -34.67 -2.17
N ALA A 269 -5.50 -35.06 -0.93
CA ALA A 269 -5.71 -36.44 -0.46
C ALA A 269 -7.19 -36.81 -0.24
N ALA A 270 -8.04 -35.81 0.05
CA ALA A 270 -9.48 -35.99 0.24
C ALA A 270 -10.27 -35.95 -1.08
N ALA A 271 -9.68 -35.41 -2.15
CA ALA A 271 -10.29 -35.34 -3.50
C ALA A 271 -10.29 -36.73 -4.19
N PRO A 272 -11.17 -36.96 -5.22
CA PRO A 272 -12.01 -35.99 -5.96
C PRO A 272 -13.42 -35.76 -5.38
N GLY A 273 -13.87 -36.52 -4.39
CA GLY A 273 -15.24 -36.41 -3.87
C GLY A 273 -15.43 -35.31 -2.82
N PRO A 274 -16.68 -35.11 -2.38
CA PRO A 274 -16.95 -34.21 -1.25
C PRO A 274 -16.37 -34.79 0.03
N PHE A 275 -15.75 -33.94 0.84
CA PHE A 275 -15.12 -34.28 2.10
C PHE A 275 -15.57 -33.38 3.24
N PRO A 276 -15.57 -33.86 4.51
CA PRO A 276 -15.85 -33.04 5.66
C PRO A 276 -14.67 -32.11 5.96
N LEU A 277 -14.95 -30.83 6.10
CA LEU A 277 -14.04 -29.84 6.66
C LEU A 277 -14.60 -29.40 7.99
N VAL A 278 -13.89 -29.73 9.08
CA VAL A 278 -14.25 -29.32 10.42
C VAL A 278 -13.61 -27.97 10.72
N TYR A 279 -14.41 -27.05 11.21
CA TYR A 279 -13.96 -25.69 11.55
C TYR A 279 -14.53 -25.24 12.90
N GLU A 280 -13.89 -24.29 13.52
CA GLU A 280 -14.36 -23.58 14.69
C GLU A 280 -14.75 -22.16 14.30
N ARG A 281 -15.97 -21.74 14.65
CA ARG A 281 -16.50 -20.38 14.45
C ARG A 281 -17.11 -19.90 15.76
N ASP A 282 -16.66 -18.75 16.27
CA ASP A 282 -17.13 -18.17 17.53
C ASP A 282 -17.09 -19.18 18.71
N GLY A 283 -16.03 -20.00 18.76
CA GLY A 283 -15.83 -21.03 19.79
C GLY A 283 -16.71 -22.28 19.62
N LYS A 284 -17.45 -22.42 18.52
CA LYS A 284 -18.30 -23.58 18.23
C LYS A 284 -17.76 -24.37 17.05
N LEU A 285 -17.69 -25.70 17.22
CA LEU A 285 -17.31 -26.58 16.11
C LEU A 285 -18.45 -26.71 15.10
N GLY A 286 -18.11 -26.63 13.85
CA GLY A 286 -18.99 -26.87 12.71
C GLY A 286 -18.32 -27.80 11.69
N THR A 287 -19.14 -28.47 10.88
CA THR A 287 -18.67 -29.30 9.79
C THR A 287 -19.32 -28.85 8.49
N ALA A 288 -18.51 -28.61 7.47
CA ALA A 288 -18.95 -28.27 6.13
C ALA A 288 -18.55 -29.40 5.16
N SER A 289 -19.47 -29.84 4.32
CA SER A 289 -19.15 -30.75 3.21
C SER A 289 -18.65 -29.93 2.04
N VAL A 290 -17.38 -30.07 1.67
CA VAL A 290 -16.72 -29.31 0.62
C VAL A 290 -16.41 -30.22 -0.56
N GLU A 291 -16.92 -29.88 -1.74
CA GLU A 291 -16.62 -30.58 -3.00
C GLU A 291 -15.53 -29.79 -3.74
N PRO A 292 -14.28 -30.26 -3.78
CA PRO A 292 -13.17 -29.54 -4.37
C PRO A 292 -13.32 -29.44 -5.88
N ARG A 293 -12.83 -28.34 -6.47
CA ARG A 293 -12.77 -28.14 -7.92
C ARG A 293 -11.35 -28.42 -8.40
N ARG A 294 -11.24 -29.11 -9.52
CA ARG A 294 -9.95 -29.29 -10.20
C ARG A 294 -9.66 -28.04 -11.05
N ASP A 295 -8.52 -27.43 -10.83
CA ASP A 295 -8.04 -26.29 -11.61
C ASP A 295 -7.31 -26.77 -12.88
N PRO A 296 -7.09 -25.89 -13.89
CA PRO A 296 -6.37 -26.24 -15.13
C PRO A 296 -4.94 -26.76 -14.89
N ASP A 297 -4.29 -26.36 -13.81
CA ASP A 297 -2.97 -26.84 -13.38
C ASP A 297 -2.98 -28.26 -12.79
N GLY A 298 -4.15 -28.90 -12.76
CA GLY A 298 -4.36 -30.24 -12.20
C GLY A 298 -4.53 -30.28 -10.69
N SER A 299 -4.33 -29.18 -9.98
CA SER A 299 -4.48 -29.11 -8.53
C SER A 299 -5.95 -29.07 -8.08
N TRP A 300 -6.22 -29.58 -6.88
CA TRP A 300 -7.54 -29.51 -6.26
C TRP A 300 -7.63 -28.26 -5.38
N LYS A 301 -8.67 -27.46 -5.58
CA LYS A 301 -8.88 -26.20 -4.87
C LYS A 301 -10.26 -26.12 -4.27
N VAL A 302 -10.31 -25.58 -3.05
CA VAL A 302 -11.57 -25.27 -2.34
C VAL A 302 -11.89 -23.80 -2.34
N GLY A 303 -10.92 -22.93 -2.66
CA GLY A 303 -11.10 -21.49 -2.79
C GLY A 303 -11.12 -20.75 -1.46
N VAL A 304 -10.22 -21.13 -0.54
CA VAL A 304 -9.91 -20.38 0.67
C VAL A 304 -8.46 -19.89 0.64
N GLY A 305 -8.19 -18.77 1.31
CA GLY A 305 -6.85 -18.31 1.64
C GLY A 305 -6.58 -18.56 3.12
N PRO A 306 -5.84 -19.64 3.49
CA PRO A 306 -5.50 -19.87 4.89
C PRO A 306 -4.41 -18.91 5.37
N LYS A 307 -4.48 -18.51 6.63
CA LYS A 307 -3.45 -17.80 7.38
C LYS A 307 -3.23 -18.50 8.73
N PRO A 308 -2.08 -18.29 9.39
CA PRO A 308 -1.89 -18.74 10.77
C PRO A 308 -2.88 -18.04 11.72
N ASP A 309 -3.47 -18.80 12.64
CA ASP A 309 -4.27 -18.31 13.76
C ASP A 309 -3.32 -17.96 14.91
N LEU A 310 -2.83 -16.74 14.93
CA LEU A 310 -1.86 -16.26 15.91
C LEU A 310 -2.53 -15.34 16.93
N PRO A 311 -2.07 -15.34 18.18
CA PRO A 311 -2.55 -14.41 19.18
C PRO A 311 -2.39 -12.96 18.71
N GLU A 312 -3.48 -12.19 18.77
CA GLU A 312 -3.48 -10.75 18.47
C GLU A 312 -3.58 -9.95 19.77
N VAL A 313 -2.86 -8.85 19.81
CA VAL A 313 -2.93 -7.87 20.90
C VAL A 313 -3.31 -6.50 20.38
N MET A 314 -3.98 -5.72 21.21
CA MET A 314 -4.32 -4.33 20.89
C MET A 314 -3.12 -3.43 21.19
N GLU A 315 -2.45 -2.92 20.16
CA GLU A 315 -1.42 -1.91 20.34
C GLU A 315 -2.06 -0.53 20.34
N ARG A 316 -2.11 0.10 21.52
CA ARG A 316 -2.71 1.42 21.72
C ARG A 316 -1.82 2.31 22.57
N PHE A 317 -1.73 3.58 22.23
CA PHE A 317 -0.91 4.56 22.92
C PHE A 317 -1.71 5.78 23.39
N PRO A 318 -1.32 6.44 24.49
CA PRO A 318 -1.80 7.79 24.82
C PRO A 318 -1.48 8.78 23.69
N LEU A 319 -2.30 9.82 23.50
CA LEU A 319 -2.24 10.72 22.34
C LEU A 319 -0.84 11.27 22.05
N LYS A 320 -0.09 11.70 23.06
CA LYS A 320 1.29 12.19 22.89
C LYS A 320 2.21 11.12 22.30
N GLN A 321 2.12 9.91 22.84
CA GLN A 321 2.93 8.79 22.36
C GLN A 321 2.45 8.31 20.99
N ALA A 322 1.13 8.30 20.76
CA ALA A 322 0.55 8.00 19.44
C ALA A 322 1.06 8.95 18.35
N ALA A 323 1.21 10.24 18.65
CA ALA A 323 1.79 11.21 17.73
C ALA A 323 3.28 10.91 17.43
N VAL A 324 4.06 10.50 18.44
CA VAL A 324 5.45 10.10 18.25
C VAL A 324 5.55 8.82 17.41
N GLU A 325 4.72 7.81 17.69
CA GLU A 325 4.71 6.57 16.91
C GLU A 325 4.18 6.80 15.47
N GLY A 326 3.17 7.67 15.32
CA GLY A 326 2.68 8.12 14.02
C GLY A 326 3.75 8.82 13.20
N TRP A 327 4.54 9.70 13.81
CA TRP A 327 5.69 10.34 13.18
C TRP A 327 6.77 9.32 12.77
N ARG A 328 7.14 8.41 13.68
CA ARG A 328 8.12 7.35 13.39
C ARG A 328 7.68 6.47 12.23
N ARG A 329 6.39 6.14 12.18
CA ARG A 329 5.83 5.37 11.08
C ARG A 329 5.90 6.15 9.78
N ALA A 330 5.46 7.38 9.76
CA ALA A 330 5.51 8.26 8.59
C ALA A 330 6.97 8.45 8.10
N GLU A 331 7.92 8.67 9.02
CA GLU A 331 9.35 8.79 8.69
C GLU A 331 9.90 7.49 8.08
N THR A 332 9.52 6.34 8.63
CA THR A 332 9.94 5.03 8.12
C THR A 332 9.40 4.79 6.71
N ASP A 333 8.11 5.02 6.50
CA ASP A 333 7.45 4.84 5.20
C ASP A 333 8.01 5.85 4.17
N PHE A 334 8.29 7.10 4.58
CA PHE A 334 8.94 8.12 3.75
C PHE A 334 10.33 7.66 3.27
N LYS A 335 11.20 7.27 4.21
CA LYS A 335 12.55 6.78 3.89
C LYS A 335 12.52 5.53 3.00
N THR A 336 11.55 4.64 3.25
CA THR A 336 11.35 3.42 2.45
C THR A 336 10.94 3.77 1.03
N THR A 337 9.97 4.66 0.85
CA THR A 337 9.52 5.11 -0.46
C THR A 337 10.68 5.74 -1.25
N LEU A 338 11.47 6.62 -0.63
CA LEU A 338 12.64 7.21 -1.27
C LEU A 338 13.70 6.15 -1.62
N SER A 339 13.92 5.16 -0.75
CA SER A 339 14.86 4.06 -1.01
C SER A 339 14.41 3.21 -2.21
N ILE A 340 13.11 2.88 -2.29
CA ILE A 340 12.53 2.12 -3.42
C ILE A 340 12.67 2.93 -4.72
N LEU A 341 12.33 4.22 -4.69
CA LEU A 341 12.51 5.11 -5.84
C LEU A 341 13.97 5.16 -6.27
N GLY A 342 14.90 5.34 -5.33
CA GLY A 342 16.34 5.35 -5.62
C GLY A 342 16.84 4.03 -6.23
N ARG A 343 16.31 2.88 -5.80
CA ARG A 343 16.64 1.56 -6.40
C ARG A 343 16.01 1.41 -7.78
N LEU A 344 14.80 1.90 -7.97
CA LEU A 344 14.13 1.88 -9.27
C LEU A 344 14.89 2.69 -10.32
N PHE A 345 15.33 3.90 -9.99
CA PHE A 345 16.16 4.73 -10.89
C PHE A 345 17.54 4.11 -11.20
N ARG A 346 18.08 3.26 -10.32
CA ARG A 346 19.33 2.54 -10.54
C ARG A 346 19.13 1.18 -11.26
N GLY A 347 17.89 0.84 -11.64
CA GLY A 347 17.57 -0.44 -12.27
C GLY A 347 17.71 -1.66 -11.34
N ARG A 348 17.74 -1.44 -10.01
CA ARG A 348 17.92 -2.50 -9.00
C ARG A 348 16.63 -2.97 -8.35
N ALA A 349 15.51 -2.30 -8.60
CA ALA A 349 14.18 -2.71 -8.15
C ALA A 349 13.38 -3.30 -9.30
N SER A 350 12.64 -4.36 -9.01
CA SER A 350 11.71 -4.93 -9.98
C SER A 350 10.45 -4.07 -10.05
N MET A 351 9.96 -3.83 -11.28
CA MET A 351 8.66 -3.18 -11.49
C MET A 351 7.50 -4.02 -10.93
N LYS A 352 7.71 -5.32 -10.68
CA LYS A 352 6.72 -6.21 -10.05
C LYS A 352 6.39 -5.82 -8.61
N SER A 353 7.30 -5.15 -7.91
CA SER A 353 7.05 -4.66 -6.53
C SER A 353 6.11 -3.44 -6.48
N MET A 354 5.81 -2.81 -7.62
CA MET A 354 4.86 -1.70 -7.67
C MET A 354 3.43 -2.22 -7.71
N SER A 355 2.59 -1.66 -6.85
CA SER A 355 1.15 -1.90 -6.86
C SER A 355 0.47 -0.90 -7.76
N GLY A 356 -0.37 -1.39 -8.66
CA GLY A 356 -1.18 -0.56 -9.54
C GLY A 356 -2.61 -0.37 -9.03
N PRO A 357 -3.48 0.24 -9.84
CA PRO A 357 -4.85 0.53 -9.45
C PRO A 357 -5.67 -0.68 -9.01
N LEU A 358 -5.42 -1.86 -9.60
CA LEU A 358 -6.14 -3.10 -9.24
C LEU A 358 -5.71 -3.60 -7.86
N ASP A 359 -4.40 -3.58 -7.56
CA ASP A 359 -3.88 -3.95 -6.25
C ASP A 359 -4.38 -2.96 -5.19
N ILE A 360 -4.36 -1.65 -5.46
CA ILE A 360 -4.89 -0.62 -4.54
C ILE A 360 -6.38 -0.85 -4.28
N ALA A 361 -7.18 -1.17 -5.31
CA ALA A 361 -8.60 -1.48 -5.14
C ALA A 361 -8.82 -2.73 -4.26
N LYS A 362 -8.00 -3.77 -4.45
CA LYS A 362 -8.05 -4.98 -3.62
C LYS A 362 -7.70 -4.68 -2.17
N PHE A 363 -6.58 -4.00 -1.93
CA PHE A 363 -6.16 -3.64 -0.57
C PHE A 363 -7.16 -2.72 0.12
N SER A 364 -7.76 -1.76 -0.61
CA SER A 364 -8.81 -0.89 -0.07
C SER A 364 -10.05 -1.68 0.32
N GLY A 365 -10.48 -2.61 -0.52
CA GLY A 365 -11.63 -3.46 -0.23
C GLY A 365 -11.37 -4.46 0.89
N GLU A 366 -10.15 -5.00 0.99
CA GLU A 366 -9.75 -5.89 2.08
C GLU A 366 -9.68 -5.12 3.40
N ALA A 367 -9.04 -3.97 3.42
CA ALA A 367 -8.97 -3.09 4.58
C ALA A 367 -10.38 -2.68 5.06
N ALA A 368 -11.28 -2.31 4.13
CA ALA A 368 -12.65 -1.96 4.47
C ALA A 368 -13.45 -3.13 5.08
N ARG A 369 -13.19 -4.36 4.64
CA ARG A 369 -13.83 -5.57 5.21
C ARG A 369 -13.25 -5.95 6.56
N THR A 370 -11.95 -5.71 6.77
CA THR A 370 -11.28 -5.98 8.04
C THR A 370 -11.71 -4.99 9.12
N GLY A 371 -12.03 -3.74 8.74
CA GLY A 371 -12.56 -2.73 9.65
C GLY A 371 -12.07 -1.32 9.36
N ALA A 372 -12.55 -0.36 10.16
CA ALA A 372 -12.22 1.05 9.97
C ALA A 372 -10.72 1.35 10.19
N ILE A 373 -10.08 0.73 11.19
CA ILE A 373 -8.69 1.01 11.52
C ILE A 373 -7.72 0.59 10.40
N PRO A 374 -7.79 -0.64 9.83
CA PRO A 374 -6.99 -1.01 8.66
C PRO A 374 -7.22 -0.09 7.45
N LEU A 375 -8.46 0.35 7.22
CA LEU A 375 -8.76 1.28 6.13
C LEU A 375 -8.09 2.64 6.36
N VAL A 376 -8.17 3.19 7.57
CA VAL A 376 -7.50 4.46 7.95
C VAL A 376 -5.97 4.33 7.85
N ALA A 377 -5.40 3.19 8.28
CA ALA A 377 -3.97 2.93 8.14
C ALA A 377 -3.52 2.89 6.66
N LEU A 378 -4.31 2.24 5.80
CA LEU A 378 -4.07 2.23 4.35
C LEU A 378 -4.17 3.64 3.76
N MET A 379 -5.20 4.41 4.15
CA MET A 379 -5.34 5.82 3.73
C MET A 379 -4.13 6.66 4.14
N ALA A 380 -3.59 6.46 5.34
CA ALA A 380 -2.39 7.15 5.80
C ALA A 380 -1.17 6.84 4.91
N ALA A 381 -0.96 5.55 4.59
CA ALA A 381 0.14 5.12 3.73
C ALA A 381 0.01 5.70 2.30
N ILE A 382 -1.17 5.62 1.70
CA ILE A 382 -1.41 6.16 0.35
C ILE A 382 -1.29 7.69 0.35
N SER A 383 -1.80 8.39 1.38
CA SER A 383 -1.67 9.84 1.51
C SER A 383 -0.21 10.29 1.56
N LEU A 384 0.62 9.59 2.34
CA LEU A 384 2.06 9.85 2.39
C LEU A 384 2.71 9.67 1.02
N GLN A 385 2.42 8.56 0.34
CA GLN A 385 2.97 8.29 -0.99
C GLN A 385 2.51 9.33 -2.01
N LEU A 386 1.23 9.73 -2.00
CA LEU A 386 0.70 10.75 -2.89
C LEU A 386 1.40 12.10 -2.66
N GLY A 387 1.66 12.49 -1.39
CA GLY A 387 2.44 13.67 -1.06
C GLY A 387 3.86 13.60 -1.61
N ILE A 388 4.55 12.46 -1.46
CA ILE A 388 5.92 12.27 -1.95
C ILE A 388 5.96 12.32 -3.48
N PHE A 389 5.08 11.56 -4.17
CA PHE A 389 5.08 11.50 -5.63
C PHE A 389 4.75 12.84 -6.26
N ASN A 390 3.81 13.60 -5.68
CA ASN A 390 3.49 14.94 -6.17
C ASN A 390 4.62 15.96 -5.96
N LEU A 391 5.60 15.68 -5.10
CA LEU A 391 6.80 16.50 -4.96
C LEU A 391 7.94 16.14 -5.93
N LEU A 392 7.82 15.03 -6.67
CA LEU A 392 8.83 14.67 -7.67
C LEU A 392 8.85 15.66 -8.83
N PRO A 393 10.03 15.94 -9.43
CA PRO A 393 10.16 16.88 -10.55
C PRO A 393 9.65 16.27 -11.87
N ILE A 394 8.45 15.70 -11.84
CA ILE A 394 7.77 15.09 -12.99
C ILE A 394 6.78 16.12 -13.54
N PRO A 395 6.93 16.56 -14.79
CA PRO A 395 5.94 17.44 -15.43
C PRO A 395 4.54 16.85 -15.28
N VAL A 396 3.51 17.68 -15.12
CA VAL A 396 2.13 17.30 -14.80
C VAL A 396 1.85 17.17 -13.30
N LEU A 397 2.85 16.86 -12.45
CA LEU A 397 2.70 16.88 -11.00
C LEU A 397 3.12 18.25 -10.42
N ASP A 398 2.68 18.55 -9.20
CA ASP A 398 3.00 19.83 -8.55
C ASP A 398 4.51 20.08 -8.45
N GLY A 399 5.29 19.02 -8.16
CA GLY A 399 6.74 19.07 -8.12
C GLY A 399 7.38 19.43 -9.46
N GLY A 400 6.77 19.04 -10.58
CA GLY A 400 7.20 19.45 -11.91
C GLY A 400 6.95 20.93 -12.17
N HIS A 401 5.80 21.43 -11.76
CA HIS A 401 5.49 22.87 -11.83
C HIS A 401 6.41 23.67 -10.89
N LEU A 402 6.67 23.18 -9.68
CA LEU A 402 7.65 23.78 -8.76
C LEU A 402 9.05 23.81 -9.35
N PHE A 403 9.49 22.73 -9.97
CA PHE A 403 10.78 22.65 -10.64
C PHE A 403 10.89 23.68 -11.78
N LEU A 404 9.89 23.78 -12.65
CA LEU A 404 9.85 24.77 -13.72
C LEU A 404 9.91 26.20 -13.16
N LEU A 405 9.12 26.48 -12.13
CA LEU A 405 9.10 27.79 -11.46
C LEU A 405 10.47 28.12 -10.83
N GLY A 406 11.14 27.12 -10.27
CA GLY A 406 12.51 27.23 -9.74
C GLY A 406 13.52 27.59 -10.83
N VAL A 407 13.47 26.92 -11.98
CA VAL A 407 14.35 27.22 -13.14
C VAL A 407 14.06 28.61 -13.70
N GLU A 408 12.78 29.03 -13.85
CA GLU A 408 12.40 30.39 -14.24
C GLU A 408 12.95 31.43 -13.25
N GLY A 409 12.99 31.10 -11.96
CA GLY A 409 13.58 31.95 -10.92
C GLY A 409 15.10 32.14 -11.09
N LEU A 410 15.81 31.04 -11.39
CA LEU A 410 17.26 31.06 -11.62
C LEU A 410 17.64 31.82 -12.89
N VAL A 411 16.90 31.60 -13.98
CA VAL A 411 17.11 32.25 -15.28
C VAL A 411 16.58 33.69 -15.29
N ARG A 412 15.81 34.08 -14.25
CA ARG A 412 15.18 35.40 -14.07
C ARG A 412 14.23 35.81 -15.19
N ARG A 413 13.70 34.86 -15.96
CA ARG A 413 12.68 35.07 -17.00
C ARG A 413 11.67 33.93 -16.96
N ASP A 414 10.44 34.21 -17.40
CA ASP A 414 9.42 33.18 -17.56
C ASP A 414 9.61 32.45 -18.90
N PHE A 415 9.34 31.14 -18.93
CA PHE A 415 9.33 30.37 -20.18
C PHE A 415 8.08 30.70 -20.98
N SER A 416 8.23 30.64 -22.32
CA SER A 416 7.08 30.80 -23.21
C SER A 416 6.07 29.66 -23.01
N LEU A 417 4.80 29.94 -23.29
CA LEU A 417 3.71 28.95 -23.21
C LEU A 417 4.06 27.67 -23.98
N ARG A 418 4.61 27.79 -25.19
CA ARG A 418 5.03 26.65 -26.01
C ARG A 418 6.05 25.74 -25.33
N VAL A 419 6.97 26.30 -24.56
CA VAL A 419 7.96 25.50 -23.80
C VAL A 419 7.27 24.78 -22.67
N LYS A 420 6.41 25.46 -21.90
CA LYS A 420 5.64 24.86 -20.81
C LYS A 420 4.76 23.73 -21.31
N GLU A 421 4.00 23.95 -22.39
CA GLU A 421 3.14 22.93 -23.01
C GLU A 421 3.93 21.70 -23.48
N ARG A 422 5.08 21.89 -24.13
CA ARG A 422 5.93 20.77 -24.57
C ARG A 422 6.45 19.95 -23.40
N VAL A 423 6.90 20.62 -22.33
CA VAL A 423 7.37 19.96 -21.12
C VAL A 423 6.25 19.13 -20.49
N LEU A 424 5.03 19.69 -20.42
CA LEU A 424 3.86 18.98 -19.91
C LEU A 424 3.46 17.81 -20.82
N GLN A 425 3.50 17.97 -22.14
CA GLN A 425 3.22 16.87 -23.08
C GLN A 425 4.20 15.70 -22.89
N VAL A 426 5.50 15.99 -22.76
CA VAL A 426 6.52 14.96 -22.51
C VAL A 426 6.23 14.26 -21.18
N GLY A 427 5.95 15.03 -20.13
CA GLY A 427 5.60 14.47 -18.81
C GLY A 427 4.33 13.60 -18.86
N PHE A 428 3.32 14.03 -19.59
CA PHE A 428 2.09 13.28 -19.77
C PHE A 428 2.32 11.94 -20.48
N VAL A 429 3.10 11.93 -21.56
CA VAL A 429 3.48 10.70 -22.27
C VAL A 429 4.27 9.76 -21.34
N MET A 430 5.19 10.30 -20.55
CA MET A 430 5.96 9.52 -19.58
C MET A 430 5.06 8.89 -18.50
N ILE A 431 4.07 9.63 -17.96
CA ILE A 431 3.11 9.10 -17.00
C ILE A 431 2.23 8.03 -17.64
N LEU A 432 1.76 8.23 -18.86
CA LEU A 432 0.98 7.21 -19.59
C LEU A 432 1.78 5.93 -19.82
N ALA A 433 3.05 6.04 -20.20
CA ALA A 433 3.94 4.89 -20.37
C ALA A 433 4.15 4.14 -19.04
N LEU A 434 4.40 4.87 -17.95
CA LEU A 434 4.50 4.28 -16.61
C LEU A 434 3.21 3.59 -16.19
N LEU A 435 2.06 4.23 -16.39
CA LEU A 435 0.75 3.66 -16.09
C LEU A 435 0.50 2.37 -16.90
N ALA A 436 0.87 2.34 -18.18
CA ALA A 436 0.74 1.14 -19.00
C ALA A 436 1.58 -0.03 -18.47
N VAL A 437 2.83 0.24 -18.05
CA VAL A 437 3.70 -0.79 -17.44
C VAL A 437 3.14 -1.27 -16.11
N VAL A 438 2.66 -0.37 -15.26
CA VAL A 438 2.08 -0.73 -13.96
C VAL A 438 0.79 -1.52 -14.14
N LEU A 439 -0.10 -1.14 -15.06
CA LEU A 439 -1.31 -1.89 -15.39
C LEU A 439 -0.99 -3.28 -15.96
N TYR A 440 0.01 -3.36 -16.84
CA TYR A 440 0.48 -4.65 -17.35
C TYR A 440 0.92 -5.57 -16.21
N ASN A 441 1.75 -5.08 -15.30
CA ASN A 441 2.20 -5.83 -14.15
C ASN A 441 1.04 -6.23 -13.20
N ASP A 442 0.10 -5.33 -12.98
CA ASP A 442 -1.10 -5.60 -12.17
C ASP A 442 -1.96 -6.71 -12.78
N LEU A 443 -2.17 -6.67 -14.09
CA LEU A 443 -2.90 -7.71 -14.81
C LEU A 443 -2.13 -9.03 -14.74
N ALA A 444 -0.82 -9.02 -15.01
CA ALA A 444 0.01 -10.22 -14.96
C ALA A 444 0.01 -10.91 -13.58
N LYS A 445 -0.05 -10.14 -12.50
CA LYS A 445 -0.15 -10.68 -11.12
C LYS A 445 -1.54 -11.26 -10.77
N ASN A 446 -2.58 -10.81 -11.43
CA ASN A 446 -3.97 -11.00 -11.02
C ASN A 446 -4.82 -11.83 -11.98
N VAL A 447 -4.32 -12.07 -13.20
CA VAL A 447 -4.95 -12.96 -14.19
C VAL A 447 -4.38 -14.37 -14.05
N PRO A 448 -5.22 -15.42 -13.99
CA PRO A 448 -4.75 -16.80 -13.93
C PRO A 448 -3.84 -17.14 -15.11
N GLU A 449 -2.79 -17.91 -14.84
CA GLU A 449 -1.95 -18.53 -15.90
C GLU A 449 -2.86 -19.35 -16.81
N GLY A 450 -2.89 -19.04 -18.09
CA GLY A 450 -3.79 -19.67 -19.10
C GLY A 450 -4.82 -18.73 -19.72
N TRP A 451 -5.04 -17.53 -19.18
CA TRP A 451 -5.85 -16.47 -19.79
C TRP A 451 -4.99 -15.44 -20.53
N TRP A 452 -3.67 -15.58 -20.45
CA TRP A 452 -2.73 -14.66 -21.07
C TRP A 452 -2.35 -15.13 -22.46
N PRO A 453 -2.60 -14.35 -23.52
CA PRO A 453 -2.35 -14.77 -24.90
C PRO A 453 -0.87 -14.69 -25.33
N PHE A 454 0.08 -14.32 -24.43
CA PHE A 454 1.51 -14.22 -24.72
C PHE A 454 2.38 -14.84 -23.63
#